data_6ba063643f0a64b64a0d9539521b2e27
#
_entry.id   6ba063643f0a64b64a0d9539521b2e27
#
_cell.length_a   1.000
_cell.length_b   1.000
_cell.length_c   1.000
_cell.angle_alpha   90.00
_cell.angle_beta   90.00
_cell.angle_gamma   90.00
#
_symmetry.space_group_name_H-M   'P 1'
#
loop_
_entity.id
_entity.type
_entity.pdbx_description
1 polymer ?
#
loop_
_entity_poly.entity_id
_entity_poly.type
_entity_poly.pdbx_seq_one_letter_code
_entity_poly.pdbx_strand_id
1 'polypeptide(L)'
;MAPFLKLGALLVGNLEAMSYGTSLTLFDPYIVNGQRVFMDTCWLPALDSAGIDVFVEAMDTAASAQCAVFTHEFKGAASRVPAHATAFGLRCDHVLVEILATLFDRSNKKEEQRHRQWARATRQAFSPIALPGGYPNFLVAEDADRVAKSYGANAERLIAAKRRYDPDNVFRSANPLPGVNAGLP
;
A
#
# COMPACT_ATOMS: atom_id res chain seq x y z
N MET A 1 8.41 -22.21 13.74
CA MET A 1 7.00 -22.65 13.54
C MET A 1 6.33 -23.10 14.85
N ALA A 2 6.96 -23.94 15.69
CA ALA A 2 6.32 -24.46 16.91
C ALA A 2 5.62 -23.42 17.82
N PRO A 3 6.14 -22.21 18.04
CA PRO A 3 5.43 -21.19 18.84
C PRO A 3 4.10 -20.75 18.23
N PHE A 4 4.05 -20.63 16.90
CA PHE A 4 2.85 -20.15 16.20
C PHE A 4 1.70 -21.15 16.23
N LEU A 5 2.00 -22.46 16.26
CA LEU A 5 0.98 -23.51 16.32
C LEU A 5 0.16 -23.52 17.61
N LYS A 6 0.59 -22.74 18.61
CA LYS A 6 -0.07 -22.65 19.93
C LYS A 6 -0.85 -21.35 20.14
N LEU A 7 -0.85 -20.43 19.16
CA LEU A 7 -1.46 -19.11 19.30
C LEU A 7 -2.98 -19.10 19.06
N GLY A 8 -3.57 -20.22 18.64
CA GLY A 8 -5.00 -20.30 18.37
C GLY A 8 -5.38 -21.55 17.60
N ALA A 9 -6.58 -21.59 17.04
CA ALA A 9 -6.99 -22.67 16.16
C ALA A 9 -6.25 -22.58 14.82
N LEU A 10 -5.45 -23.60 14.51
CA LEU A 10 -4.78 -23.70 13.22
C LEU A 10 -5.78 -24.14 12.16
N LEU A 11 -6.19 -23.22 11.28
CA LEU A 11 -7.09 -23.52 10.17
C LEU A 11 -6.36 -24.19 9.00
N VAL A 12 -5.17 -23.66 8.68
CA VAL A 12 -4.27 -24.22 7.66
C VAL A 12 -2.84 -24.08 8.16
N GLY A 13 -2.08 -25.15 8.15
CA GLY A 13 -0.67 -25.14 8.52
C GLY A 13 0.10 -26.05 7.59
N ASN A 14 0.70 -25.46 6.57
CA ASN A 14 1.54 -26.17 5.62
C ASN A 14 2.92 -25.51 5.55
N LEU A 15 3.97 -26.31 5.62
CA LEU A 15 5.33 -25.87 5.40
C LEU A 15 5.97 -26.82 4.39
N GLU A 16 5.93 -26.44 3.13
CA GLU A 16 6.45 -27.21 2.01
C GLU A 16 7.54 -26.46 1.27
N ALA A 17 8.49 -27.22 0.73
CA ALA A 17 9.41 -26.68 -0.24
C ALA A 17 8.68 -26.51 -1.57
N MET A 18 8.75 -25.31 -2.15
CA MET A 18 8.17 -25.01 -3.44
C MET A 18 9.12 -24.21 -4.32
N SER A 19 8.91 -24.24 -5.62
CA SER A 19 9.66 -23.40 -6.55
C SER A 19 9.23 -21.93 -6.38
N TYR A 20 10.13 -21.00 -6.73
CA TYR A 20 9.78 -19.57 -6.74
C TYR A 20 8.61 -19.29 -7.68
N GLY A 21 8.56 -19.94 -8.86
CA GLY A 21 7.44 -19.81 -9.79
C GLY A 21 6.11 -20.23 -9.15
N THR A 22 6.09 -21.34 -8.41
CA THR A 22 4.89 -21.79 -7.69
C THR A 22 4.47 -20.79 -6.60
N SER A 23 5.44 -20.20 -5.88
CA SER A 23 5.12 -19.22 -4.83
C SER A 23 4.46 -17.95 -5.38
N LEU A 24 4.77 -17.55 -6.60
CA LEU A 24 4.16 -16.38 -7.24
C LEU A 24 2.68 -16.58 -7.60
N THR A 25 2.22 -17.81 -7.75
CA THR A 25 0.84 -18.13 -8.14
C THR A 25 -0.06 -18.51 -6.96
N LEU A 26 0.45 -18.46 -5.73
CA LEU A 26 -0.31 -18.84 -4.54
C LEU A 26 -1.59 -18.05 -4.34
N PHE A 27 -1.62 -16.80 -4.76
CA PHE A 27 -2.76 -15.90 -4.61
C PHE A 27 -3.68 -15.84 -5.84
N ASP A 28 -3.31 -16.44 -6.97
CA ASP A 28 -4.11 -16.40 -8.20
C ASP A 28 -5.57 -16.87 -8.01
N PRO A 29 -5.86 -17.91 -7.21
CA PRO A 29 -7.24 -18.32 -6.95
C PRO A 29 -8.10 -17.30 -6.19
N TYR A 30 -7.45 -16.37 -5.48
CA TYR A 30 -8.10 -15.36 -4.62
C TYR A 30 -8.19 -14.00 -5.30
N ILE A 31 -7.29 -13.71 -6.26
CA ILE A 31 -7.23 -12.43 -6.97
C ILE A 31 -7.73 -12.66 -8.40
N VAL A 32 -9.04 -12.70 -8.54
CA VAL A 32 -9.69 -13.01 -9.83
C VAL A 32 -10.20 -11.74 -10.52
N ASN A 33 -10.25 -11.78 -11.85
CA ASN A 33 -10.79 -10.68 -12.65
C ASN A 33 -12.26 -10.41 -12.31
N GLY A 34 -12.67 -9.14 -12.43
CA GLY A 34 -14.05 -8.71 -12.19
C GLY A 34 -14.35 -8.25 -10.77
N GLN A 35 -13.45 -8.46 -9.84
CA GLN A 35 -13.53 -7.87 -8.49
C GLN A 35 -13.35 -6.35 -8.56
N ARG A 36 -13.96 -5.63 -7.60
CA ARG A 36 -13.64 -4.25 -7.31
C ARG A 36 -12.84 -4.21 -6.01
N VAL A 37 -11.65 -3.65 -6.09
CA VAL A 37 -10.77 -3.50 -4.93
C VAL A 37 -10.60 -2.02 -4.63
N PHE A 38 -10.84 -1.65 -3.37
CA PHE A 38 -10.42 -0.36 -2.83
C PHE A 38 -9.17 -0.61 -2.01
N MET A 39 -8.09 -0.02 -2.47
CA MET A 39 -6.79 -0.12 -1.82
C MET A 39 -6.45 1.21 -1.17
N ASP A 40 -5.97 1.16 0.06
CA ASP A 40 -5.28 2.27 0.72
C ASP A 40 -3.99 1.75 1.34
N THR A 41 -3.03 2.62 1.56
CA THR A 41 -1.71 2.22 2.07
C THR A 41 -1.15 3.25 3.03
N CYS A 42 -0.26 2.81 3.90
CA CYS A 42 0.63 3.71 4.65
C CYS A 42 1.98 3.03 4.90
N TRP A 43 2.96 3.83 5.32
CA TRP A 43 4.24 3.36 5.81
C TRP A 43 4.31 3.53 7.31
N LEU A 44 4.76 2.49 8.01
CA LEU A 44 5.05 2.54 9.44
C LEU A 44 6.55 2.41 9.67
N PRO A 45 7.13 3.08 10.67
CA PRO A 45 8.54 2.90 11.01
C PRO A 45 8.85 1.48 11.49
N ALA A 46 7.88 0.84 12.16
CA ALA A 46 7.90 -0.54 12.61
C ALA A 46 6.48 -0.99 12.92
N LEU A 47 6.28 -2.29 13.05
CA LEU A 47 5.03 -2.87 13.58
C LEU A 47 5.21 -3.08 15.09
N ASP A 48 4.82 -2.10 15.87
CA ASP A 48 4.81 -2.12 17.33
C ASP A 48 3.41 -2.47 17.88
N SER A 49 3.23 -2.40 19.21
CA SER A 49 1.94 -2.69 19.86
C SER A 49 0.83 -1.78 19.37
N ALA A 50 1.09 -0.50 19.16
CA ALA A 50 0.08 0.44 18.66
C ALA A 50 -0.36 0.08 17.23
N GLY A 51 0.58 -0.30 16.37
CA GLY A 51 0.28 -0.81 15.04
C GLY A 51 -0.53 -2.11 15.08
N ILE A 52 -0.17 -3.04 15.96
CA ILE A 52 -0.89 -4.31 16.14
C ILE A 52 -2.33 -4.06 16.60
N ASP A 53 -2.57 -3.16 17.54
CA ASP A 53 -3.91 -2.81 18.03
C ASP A 53 -4.79 -2.29 16.87
N VAL A 54 -4.24 -1.45 15.99
CA VAL A 54 -4.97 -0.98 14.78
C VAL A 54 -5.28 -2.14 13.83
N PHE A 55 -4.37 -3.10 13.66
CA PHE A 55 -4.63 -4.29 12.84
C PHE A 55 -5.79 -5.12 13.38
N VAL A 56 -5.80 -5.39 14.69
CA VAL A 56 -6.85 -6.17 15.34
C VAL A 56 -8.20 -5.47 15.15
N GLU A 57 -8.30 -4.18 15.49
CA GLU A 57 -9.51 -3.39 15.35
C GLU A 57 -9.99 -3.33 13.88
N ALA A 58 -9.07 -3.18 12.93
CA ALA A 58 -9.42 -3.17 11.51
C ALA A 58 -10.07 -4.48 11.08
N MET A 59 -9.57 -5.61 11.54
CA MET A 59 -10.13 -6.91 11.18
C MET A 59 -11.44 -7.19 11.90
N ASP A 60 -11.59 -6.76 13.14
CA ASP A 60 -12.84 -6.89 13.90
C ASP A 60 -13.97 -6.06 13.28
N THR A 61 -13.63 -4.93 12.65
CA THR A 61 -14.59 -4.02 11.99
C THR A 61 -14.65 -4.21 10.48
N ALA A 62 -14.07 -5.28 9.93
CA ALA A 62 -13.97 -5.50 8.50
C ALA A 62 -15.35 -5.45 7.80
N ALA A 63 -15.40 -4.77 6.66
CA ALA A 63 -16.64 -4.64 5.90
C ALA A 63 -17.13 -5.98 5.35
N SER A 64 -16.24 -6.92 5.11
CA SER A 64 -16.57 -8.30 4.70
C SER A 64 -15.39 -9.23 4.94
N ALA A 65 -15.60 -10.53 4.83
CA ALA A 65 -14.55 -11.54 4.89
C ALA A 65 -13.49 -11.44 3.77
N GLN A 66 -13.75 -10.63 2.75
CA GLN A 66 -12.80 -10.35 1.65
C GLN A 66 -11.94 -9.11 1.91
N CYS A 67 -12.14 -8.43 3.04
CA CYS A 67 -11.25 -7.38 3.48
C CYS A 67 -9.99 -8.00 4.06
N ALA A 68 -8.85 -7.35 3.80
CA ALA A 68 -7.56 -7.83 4.30
C ALA A 68 -6.62 -6.65 4.56
N VAL A 69 -5.71 -6.84 5.52
CA VAL A 69 -4.60 -5.92 5.75
C VAL A 69 -3.31 -6.75 5.67
N PHE A 70 -2.40 -6.34 4.79
CA PHE A 70 -1.11 -6.99 4.58
C PHE A 70 0.04 -6.09 5.01
N THR A 71 1.17 -6.70 5.30
CA THR A 71 2.41 -5.97 5.56
C THR A 71 3.53 -6.49 4.67
N HIS A 72 4.38 -5.56 4.23
CA HIS A 72 5.62 -5.86 3.53
C HIS A 72 6.78 -5.18 4.25
N GLU A 73 7.75 -5.97 4.64
CA GLU A 73 8.97 -5.47 5.28
C GLU A 73 9.94 -4.90 4.26
N PHE A 74 10.28 -3.63 4.37
CA PHE A 74 11.31 -2.99 3.59
C PHE A 74 12.59 -2.89 4.41
N LYS A 75 13.54 -3.80 4.17
CA LYS A 75 14.77 -3.94 4.96
C LYS A 75 15.96 -4.39 4.10
N GLY A 76 17.11 -4.44 4.72
CA GLY A 76 18.31 -5.08 4.17
C GLY A 76 18.98 -4.28 3.06
N ALA A 77 19.26 -4.88 1.91
CA ALA A 77 19.97 -4.21 0.81
C ALA A 77 19.23 -2.99 0.28
N ALA A 78 17.91 -3.05 0.23
CA ALA A 78 17.07 -1.97 -0.30
C ALA A 78 17.12 -0.70 0.58
N SER A 79 17.18 -0.86 1.91
CA SER A 79 17.26 0.26 2.86
C SER A 79 18.67 0.86 2.97
N ARG A 80 19.69 0.15 2.48
CA ARG A 80 21.08 0.64 2.46
C ARG A 80 21.45 1.47 1.23
N VAL A 81 20.56 1.55 0.24
CA VAL A 81 20.77 2.42 -0.93
C VAL A 81 20.69 3.89 -0.48
N PRO A 82 21.63 4.78 -0.86
CA PRO A 82 21.52 6.19 -0.52
C PRO A 82 20.20 6.80 -1.03
N ALA A 83 19.53 7.59 -0.20
CA ALA A 83 18.20 8.12 -0.50
C ALA A 83 18.13 8.91 -1.82
N HIS A 84 19.24 9.58 -2.20
CA HIS A 84 19.36 10.38 -3.42
C HIS A 84 19.76 9.58 -4.67
N ALA A 85 20.10 8.29 -4.53
CA ALA A 85 20.62 7.50 -5.64
C ALA A 85 19.53 7.12 -6.67
N THR A 86 18.27 7.10 -6.25
CA THR A 86 17.12 6.75 -7.11
C THR A 86 15.95 7.69 -6.86
N ALA A 87 14.88 7.58 -7.65
CA ALA A 87 13.65 8.35 -7.42
C ALA A 87 12.99 8.03 -6.07
N PHE A 88 13.02 6.76 -5.65
CA PHE A 88 12.47 6.33 -4.37
C PHE A 88 13.37 6.78 -3.22
N GLY A 89 12.86 7.71 -2.38
CA GLY A 89 13.65 8.38 -1.33
C GLY A 89 13.55 7.76 0.06
N LEU A 90 12.52 6.96 0.36
CA LEU A 90 12.35 6.34 1.68
C LEU A 90 13.27 5.12 1.82
N ARG A 91 14.54 5.36 2.14
CA ARG A 91 15.60 4.36 2.23
C ARG A 91 15.99 4.02 3.67
N CYS A 92 15.01 4.00 4.58
CA CYS A 92 15.18 3.45 5.92
C CYS A 92 14.39 2.15 6.05
N ASP A 93 14.68 1.37 7.07
CA ASP A 93 13.83 0.22 7.41
C ASP A 93 12.42 0.71 7.74
N HIS A 94 11.41 0.10 7.15
CA HIS A 94 10.01 0.43 7.38
C HIS A 94 9.10 -0.73 6.99
N VAL A 95 7.84 -0.61 7.31
CA VAL A 95 6.78 -1.56 6.94
C VAL A 95 5.80 -0.84 6.02
N LEU A 96 5.55 -1.38 4.83
CA LEU A 96 4.41 -1.00 4.01
C LEU A 96 3.18 -1.75 4.53
N VAL A 97 2.11 -1.03 4.82
CA VAL A 97 0.79 -1.58 5.11
C VAL A 97 -0.09 -1.41 3.88
N GLU A 98 -0.70 -2.50 3.43
CA GLU A 98 -1.69 -2.52 2.36
C GLU A 98 -3.05 -2.90 2.94
N ILE A 99 -4.04 -2.05 2.70
CA ILE A 99 -5.41 -2.20 3.17
C ILE A 99 -6.27 -2.47 1.95
N LEU A 100 -6.85 -3.65 1.87
CA LEU A 100 -7.62 -4.14 0.73
C LEU A 100 -9.07 -4.37 1.13
N ALA A 101 -9.99 -3.64 0.52
CA ALA A 101 -11.42 -3.87 0.64
C ALA A 101 -11.96 -4.39 -0.70
N THR A 102 -12.17 -5.69 -0.80
CA THR A 102 -12.57 -6.36 -2.02
C THR A 102 -14.08 -6.59 -2.06
N LEU A 103 -14.70 -6.24 -3.18
CA LEU A 103 -16.14 -6.39 -3.42
C LEU A 103 -16.37 -7.16 -4.73
N PHE A 104 -17.15 -8.25 -4.64
CA PHE A 104 -17.53 -9.04 -5.82
C PHE A 104 -18.74 -8.44 -6.55
N ASP A 105 -19.78 -8.07 -5.81
CA ASP A 105 -20.98 -7.44 -6.41
C ASP A 105 -20.74 -5.94 -6.65
N ARG A 106 -20.40 -5.62 -7.89
CA ARG A 106 -20.13 -4.24 -8.33
C ARG A 106 -21.38 -3.38 -8.45
N SER A 107 -22.58 -3.97 -8.43
CA SER A 107 -23.86 -3.25 -8.55
C SER A 107 -24.31 -2.66 -7.22
N ASN A 108 -23.89 -3.22 -6.10
CA ASN A 108 -24.31 -2.80 -4.76
C ASN A 108 -23.55 -1.58 -4.27
N LYS A 109 -24.12 -0.40 -4.52
CA LYS A 109 -23.50 0.89 -4.15
C LYS A 109 -23.37 1.10 -2.64
N LYS A 110 -24.25 0.53 -1.84
CA LYS A 110 -24.16 0.62 -0.38
C LYS A 110 -22.97 -0.18 0.15
N GLU A 111 -22.77 -1.39 -0.35
CA GLU A 111 -21.60 -2.21 0.00
C GLU A 111 -20.31 -1.57 -0.52
N GLU A 112 -20.31 -1.01 -1.73
CA GLU A 112 -19.18 -0.26 -2.26
C GLU A 112 -18.76 0.86 -1.30
N GLN A 113 -19.71 1.66 -0.85
CA GLN A 113 -19.44 2.76 0.08
C GLN A 113 -18.92 2.24 1.43
N ARG A 114 -19.49 1.16 1.96
CA ARG A 114 -19.05 0.54 3.22
C ARG A 114 -17.61 0.06 3.15
N HIS A 115 -17.22 -0.62 2.07
CA HIS A 115 -15.86 -1.11 1.84
C HIS A 115 -14.87 0.05 1.71
N ARG A 116 -15.22 1.07 0.94
CA ARG A 116 -14.40 2.28 0.77
C ARG A 116 -14.21 3.03 2.10
N GLN A 117 -15.27 3.15 2.91
CA GLN A 117 -15.20 3.79 4.22
C GLN A 117 -14.32 2.99 5.18
N TRP A 118 -14.44 1.68 5.20
CA TRP A 118 -13.61 0.83 6.04
C TRP A 118 -12.11 0.98 5.69
N ALA A 119 -11.75 0.91 4.42
CA ALA A 119 -10.35 1.07 4.01
C ALA A 119 -9.78 2.44 4.42
N ARG A 120 -10.56 3.52 4.23
CA ARG A 120 -10.17 4.87 4.66
C ARG A 120 -10.05 5.01 6.16
N ALA A 121 -11.00 4.48 6.93
CA ALA A 121 -10.98 4.51 8.39
C ALA A 121 -9.77 3.75 8.95
N THR A 122 -9.49 2.57 8.41
CA THR A 122 -8.31 1.78 8.79
C THR A 122 -7.02 2.55 8.52
N ARG A 123 -6.85 3.12 7.32
CA ARG A 123 -5.68 3.96 7.04
C ARG A 123 -5.59 5.16 7.98
N GLN A 124 -6.72 5.79 8.29
CA GLN A 124 -6.76 6.95 9.19
C GLN A 124 -6.35 6.57 10.61
N ALA A 125 -6.72 5.37 11.08
CA ALA A 125 -6.30 4.85 12.39
C ALA A 125 -4.77 4.67 12.48
N PHE A 126 -4.09 4.33 11.38
CA PHE A 126 -2.63 4.29 11.33
C PHE A 126 -1.97 5.68 11.29
N SER A 127 -2.70 6.75 10.96
CA SER A 127 -2.11 8.08 10.71
C SER A 127 -1.23 8.63 11.84
N PRO A 128 -1.55 8.42 13.14
CA PRO A 128 -0.71 8.93 14.24
C PRO A 128 0.70 8.33 14.30
N ILE A 129 0.88 7.13 13.75
CA ILE A 129 2.14 6.38 13.78
C ILE A 129 2.76 6.22 12.38
N ALA A 130 2.07 6.69 11.34
CA ALA A 130 2.52 6.55 9.97
C ALA A 130 3.64 7.52 9.59
N LEU A 131 4.55 7.04 8.75
CA LEU A 131 5.53 7.89 8.07
C LEU A 131 4.85 8.76 7.00
N PRO A 132 5.44 9.93 6.66
CA PRO A 132 4.90 10.79 5.61
C PRO A 132 4.88 10.11 4.23
N GLY A 133 3.87 10.42 3.42
CA GLY A 133 3.76 9.91 2.05
C GLY A 133 3.03 8.59 1.95
N GLY A 134 3.43 7.77 1.02
CA GLY A 134 2.89 6.45 0.71
C GLY A 134 3.56 5.86 -0.52
N TYR A 135 3.31 4.60 -0.82
CA TYR A 135 3.89 3.97 -2.01
C TYR A 135 3.19 4.49 -3.27
N PRO A 136 3.90 5.21 -4.17
CA PRO A 136 3.25 5.92 -5.29
C PRO A 136 2.41 5.05 -6.20
N ASN A 137 2.74 3.77 -6.35
CA ASN A 137 1.99 2.84 -7.20
C ASN A 137 0.59 2.50 -6.64
N PHE A 138 0.35 2.75 -5.35
CA PHE A 138 -0.90 2.44 -4.67
C PHE A 138 -1.66 3.68 -4.21
N LEU A 139 -1.13 4.87 -4.50
CA LEU A 139 -1.83 6.12 -4.22
C LEU A 139 -2.85 6.41 -5.34
N VAL A 140 -3.94 7.04 -4.97
CA VAL A 140 -4.99 7.49 -5.90
C VAL A 140 -4.94 9.01 -6.07
N ALA A 141 -5.70 9.52 -7.03
CA ALA A 141 -5.70 10.96 -7.35
C ALA A 141 -6.05 11.86 -6.15
N GLU A 142 -6.86 11.35 -5.22
CA GLU A 142 -7.25 12.05 -4.00
C GLU A 142 -6.11 12.17 -2.97
N ASP A 143 -5.01 11.43 -3.17
CA ASP A 143 -3.82 11.41 -2.29
C ASP A 143 -2.74 12.43 -2.70
N ALA A 144 -3.06 13.48 -3.43
CA ALA A 144 -2.09 14.43 -3.98
C ALA A 144 -1.05 14.95 -2.96
N ASP A 145 -1.49 15.25 -1.73
CA ASP A 145 -0.59 15.68 -0.64
C ASP A 145 0.38 14.60 -0.21
N ARG A 146 -0.02 13.35 -0.28
CA ARG A 146 0.79 12.18 0.04
C ARG A 146 1.80 11.90 -1.06
N VAL A 147 1.38 12.07 -2.33
CA VAL A 147 2.27 11.96 -3.50
C VAL A 147 3.45 12.91 -3.36
N ALA A 148 3.19 14.16 -3.01
CA ALA A 148 4.24 15.16 -2.79
C ALA A 148 5.29 14.69 -1.75
N LYS A 149 4.83 14.06 -0.66
CA LYS A 149 5.67 13.58 0.43
C LYS A 149 6.37 12.24 0.12
N SER A 150 5.85 11.46 -0.83
CA SER A 150 6.37 10.13 -1.16
C SER A 150 7.76 10.14 -1.77
N TYR A 151 8.12 11.23 -2.45
CA TYR A 151 9.46 11.40 -3.03
C TYR A 151 10.44 12.11 -2.09
N GLY A 152 9.96 12.68 -0.97
CA GLY A 152 10.79 13.36 0.04
C GLY A 152 11.73 14.37 -0.59
N ALA A 153 13.00 14.37 -0.20
CA ALA A 153 14.02 15.27 -0.72
C ALA A 153 14.32 15.11 -2.23
N ASN A 154 13.86 14.04 -2.87
CA ASN A 154 14.06 13.83 -4.31
C ASN A 154 13.01 14.53 -5.18
N ALA A 155 11.93 15.06 -4.60
CA ALA A 155 10.82 15.66 -5.35
C ALA A 155 11.26 16.79 -6.26
N GLU A 156 12.06 17.74 -5.79
CA GLU A 156 12.52 18.87 -6.59
C GLU A 156 13.37 18.43 -7.79
N ARG A 157 14.26 17.45 -7.57
CA ARG A 157 15.11 16.89 -8.63
C ARG A 157 14.28 16.16 -9.69
N LEU A 158 13.26 15.43 -9.27
CA LEU A 158 12.33 14.75 -10.18
C LEU A 158 11.49 15.75 -10.99
N ILE A 159 11.00 16.82 -10.37
CA ILE A 159 10.29 17.91 -11.04
C ILE A 159 11.19 18.59 -12.08
N ALA A 160 12.44 18.88 -11.72
CA ALA A 160 13.40 19.48 -12.65
C ALA A 160 13.69 18.53 -13.83
N ALA A 161 13.85 17.24 -13.58
CA ALA A 161 14.03 16.24 -14.63
C ALA A 161 12.79 16.16 -15.55
N LYS A 162 11.59 16.12 -14.98
CA LYS A 162 10.34 16.11 -15.75
C LYS A 162 10.23 17.33 -16.66
N ARG A 163 10.48 18.53 -16.14
CA ARG A 163 10.44 19.77 -16.94
C ARG A 163 11.47 19.80 -18.06
N ARG A 164 12.62 19.20 -17.84
CA ARG A 164 13.70 19.15 -18.83
C ARG A 164 13.44 18.14 -19.95
N TYR A 165 12.96 16.94 -19.62
CA TYR A 165 12.90 15.82 -20.57
C TYR A 165 11.50 15.57 -21.13
N ASP A 166 10.48 16.11 -20.49
CA ASP A 166 9.08 16.00 -20.92
C ASP A 166 8.30 17.30 -20.63
N PRO A 167 8.72 18.44 -21.25
CA PRO A 167 8.10 19.74 -21.00
C PRO A 167 6.62 19.78 -21.40
N ASP A 168 6.24 19.04 -22.41
CA ASP A 168 4.87 18.98 -22.94
C ASP A 168 3.98 17.96 -22.20
N ASN A 169 4.54 17.32 -21.15
CA ASN A 169 3.84 16.32 -20.33
C ASN A 169 3.19 15.20 -21.16
N VAL A 170 3.91 14.68 -22.14
CA VAL A 170 3.49 13.56 -23.00
C VAL A 170 3.34 12.29 -22.15
N PHE A 171 4.29 12.01 -21.24
CA PHE A 171 4.23 10.88 -20.31
C PHE A 171 3.50 11.31 -19.04
N ARG A 172 2.22 10.92 -18.94
CA ARG A 172 1.36 11.27 -17.81
C ARG A 172 1.34 10.15 -16.77
N SER A 173 1.13 10.54 -15.52
CA SER A 173 0.94 9.63 -14.39
C SER A 173 -0.40 9.89 -13.73
N ALA A 174 -1.03 8.84 -13.20
CA ALA A 174 -2.21 8.96 -12.34
C ALA A 174 -1.90 9.76 -11.06
N ASN A 175 -0.65 9.72 -10.62
CA ASN A 175 -0.13 10.46 -9.47
C ASN A 175 0.98 11.41 -9.94
N PRO A 176 0.63 12.59 -10.51
CA PRO A 176 1.61 13.52 -11.04
C PRO A 176 2.49 14.10 -9.94
N LEU A 177 3.73 14.39 -10.30
CA LEU A 177 4.62 15.14 -9.43
C LEU A 177 4.02 16.53 -9.11
N PRO A 178 4.21 17.06 -7.89
CA PRO A 178 3.71 18.38 -7.50
C PRO A 178 4.22 19.48 -8.46
N GLY A 179 3.33 20.40 -8.85
CA GLY A 179 3.70 21.53 -9.73
C GLY A 179 4.03 21.14 -11.18
N VAL A 180 3.81 19.89 -11.56
CA VAL A 180 3.71 19.47 -12.95
C VAL A 180 2.22 19.44 -13.30
N ASN A 181 1.79 20.35 -14.18
CA ASN A 181 0.39 20.47 -14.55
C ASN A 181 -0.16 19.10 -14.96
N ALA A 182 -1.08 18.59 -14.20
CA ALA A 182 -2.04 17.60 -14.68
C ALA A 182 -2.94 18.32 -15.67
N GLY A 183 -2.44 18.55 -16.87
CA GLY A 183 -3.27 19.01 -17.99
C GLY A 183 -4.27 17.91 -18.30
N LEU A 184 -5.39 17.92 -17.60
CA LEU A 184 -6.61 17.30 -18.09
C LEU A 184 -7.20 18.28 -19.12
N PRO A 185 -7.57 17.82 -20.31
CA PRO A 185 -8.37 18.59 -21.20
C PRO A 185 -9.72 18.89 -20.60
#